data_3ac8ac2e0c1413d52e7a608b14d4172d
#
_entry.id   3ac8ac2e0c1413d52e7a608b14d4172d
#
_cell.length_a   1.000
_cell.length_b   1.000
_cell.length_c   1.000
_cell.angle_alpha   90.00
_cell.angle_beta   90.00
_cell.angle_gamma   90.00
#
_symmetry.space_group_name_H-M   'P 1'
#
loop_
_entity.id
_entity.type
_entity.pdbx_description
1 polymer ?
#
loop_
_entity_poly.entity_id
_entity_poly.type
_entity_poly.pdbx_seq_one_letter_code
_entity_poly.pdbx_strand_id
1 'polypeptide(L)'
;VDAPEGATIAAKIESQNPGGSAKDRAALWMIEAAERDGELTGDDTIVEPTSGNTGIGIAMVGAAKGYDVQIVMPASKSPERRSIMQAYGADLELVEGDISDAKDRADELETEQGYVQLRQFDNAANPRSHYESTGPEILDQVGDREIDALVAGVGTGGTITGIGRRLREAFPEIEIVAVEPDDSAVISGDEPTGDSFQGMGPGFISPNLDTDLLDDVDIVSADDAEAECRRLVSEEGIFVGQSSGASNLAAKHVAERLVEDGHDEPLVITVFWDSGERYVSTGMFDTE
;
A
#
# COMPACT_ATOMS: atom_id res chain seq x y z
N VAL A 1 -1.71 18.88 3.13
CA VAL A 1 -0.31 19.02 2.65
C VAL A 1 -0.20 20.18 1.71
N ASP A 2 1.03 20.64 1.45
CA ASP A 2 1.31 21.70 0.48
C ASP A 2 0.75 21.34 -0.91
N ALA A 3 0.00 22.27 -1.51
CA ALA A 3 -0.69 22.09 -2.78
C ALA A 3 -0.46 23.29 -3.70
N PRO A 4 -0.62 23.13 -5.02
CA PRO A 4 -0.63 24.22 -5.96
C PRO A 4 -1.67 25.30 -5.60
N GLU A 5 -1.37 26.56 -5.96
CA GLU A 5 -2.31 27.68 -5.70
C GLU A 5 -3.68 27.38 -6.34
N GLY A 6 -4.74 27.51 -5.58
CA GLY A 6 -6.11 27.24 -6.02
C GLY A 6 -6.58 25.80 -5.83
N ALA A 7 -5.74 24.87 -5.36
CA ALA A 7 -6.12 23.50 -5.09
C ALA A 7 -6.00 23.12 -3.60
N THR A 8 -6.59 22.01 -3.22
CA THR A 8 -6.38 21.36 -1.92
C THR A 8 -5.93 19.91 -2.12
N ILE A 9 -4.85 19.50 -1.45
CA ILE A 9 -4.46 18.10 -1.35
C ILE A 9 -4.67 17.61 0.08
N ALA A 10 -5.48 16.57 0.26
CA ALA A 10 -5.70 15.93 1.55
C ALA A 10 -5.16 14.50 1.55
N ALA A 11 -4.29 14.19 2.49
CA ALA A 11 -3.68 12.87 2.62
C ALA A 11 -4.39 12.01 3.68
N LYS A 12 -4.80 10.80 3.31
CA LYS A 12 -5.24 9.78 4.27
C LYS A 12 -4.03 9.15 4.94
N ILE A 13 -3.87 9.38 6.25
CA ILE A 13 -2.69 8.96 7.01
C ILE A 13 -2.87 7.54 7.54
N GLU A 14 -2.36 6.55 6.82
CA GLU A 14 -2.47 5.13 7.18
C GLU A 14 -1.37 4.65 8.14
N SER A 15 -0.32 5.44 8.36
CA SER A 15 0.69 5.18 9.39
C SER A 15 0.14 5.26 10.83
N GLN A 16 -1.07 5.80 11.02
CA GLN A 16 -1.74 5.85 12.31
C GLN A 16 -2.50 4.55 12.66
N ASN A 17 -2.58 3.58 11.75
CA ASN A 17 -3.09 2.26 12.06
C ASN A 17 -2.20 1.54 13.09
N PRO A 18 -2.71 0.58 13.87
CA PRO A 18 -1.98 -0.05 14.98
C PRO A 18 -0.63 -0.66 14.62
N GLY A 19 -0.51 -1.30 13.46
CA GLY A 19 0.74 -1.85 12.92
C GLY A 19 1.53 -0.82 12.08
N GLY A 20 0.99 0.39 11.91
CA GLY A 20 1.64 1.53 11.29
C GLY A 20 1.60 1.57 9.77
N SER A 21 0.63 0.95 9.13
CA SER A 21 0.46 1.04 7.67
C SER A 21 -0.96 0.72 7.19
N ALA A 22 -1.23 1.03 5.90
CA ALA A 22 -2.46 0.66 5.21
C ALA A 22 -2.70 -0.86 5.17
N LYS A 23 -1.65 -1.67 5.28
CA LYS A 23 -1.74 -3.14 5.22
C LYS A 23 -2.38 -3.77 6.45
N ASP A 24 -2.51 -3.06 7.55
CA ASP A 24 -3.20 -3.53 8.75
C ASP A 24 -4.65 -3.86 8.45
N ARG A 25 -5.30 -3.03 7.62
CA ARG A 25 -6.68 -3.25 7.18
C ARG A 25 -6.80 -4.51 6.33
N ALA A 26 -5.98 -4.63 5.29
CA ALA A 26 -5.97 -5.80 4.42
C ALA A 26 -5.68 -7.09 5.22
N ALA A 27 -4.69 -7.07 6.11
CA ALA A 27 -4.35 -8.22 6.95
C ALA A 27 -5.54 -8.67 7.82
N LEU A 28 -6.19 -7.73 8.52
CA LEU A 28 -7.36 -8.03 9.34
C LEU A 28 -8.49 -8.66 8.51
N TRP A 29 -8.82 -8.04 7.38
CA TRP A 29 -9.94 -8.51 6.55
C TRP A 29 -9.66 -9.84 5.85
N MET A 30 -8.42 -10.10 5.43
CA MET A 30 -8.03 -11.38 4.85
C MET A 30 -8.10 -12.51 5.88
N ILE A 31 -7.60 -12.28 7.10
CA ILE A 31 -7.69 -13.24 8.20
C ILE A 31 -9.16 -13.51 8.57
N GLU A 32 -9.97 -12.47 8.76
CA GLU A 32 -11.39 -12.63 9.09
C GLU A 32 -12.21 -13.26 7.96
N ALA A 33 -11.82 -13.06 6.70
CA ALA A 33 -12.42 -13.75 5.59
C ALA A 33 -12.09 -15.24 5.62
N ALA A 34 -10.84 -15.61 5.82
CA ALA A 34 -10.41 -17.02 5.93
C ALA A 34 -11.08 -17.75 7.13
N GLU A 35 -11.22 -17.07 8.29
CA GLU A 35 -11.96 -17.58 9.44
C GLU A 35 -13.45 -17.84 9.10
N ARG A 36 -14.10 -16.86 8.51
CA ARG A 36 -15.52 -16.93 8.15
C ARG A 36 -15.81 -18.05 7.15
N ASP A 37 -14.90 -18.22 6.18
CA ASP A 37 -15.05 -19.17 5.09
C ASP A 37 -14.58 -20.58 5.51
N GLY A 38 -14.02 -20.72 6.74
CA GLY A 38 -13.57 -21.99 7.34
C GLY A 38 -12.24 -22.48 6.79
N GLU A 39 -11.49 -21.62 6.12
CA GLU A 39 -10.15 -21.88 5.59
C GLU A 39 -9.07 -21.74 6.68
N LEU A 40 -9.35 -20.94 7.71
CA LEU A 40 -8.46 -20.69 8.84
C LEU A 40 -9.17 -21.02 10.15
N THR A 41 -8.58 -21.87 10.97
CA THR A 41 -9.08 -22.28 12.29
C THR A 41 -8.02 -22.03 13.38
N GLY A 42 -8.39 -22.14 14.66
CA GLY A 42 -7.52 -21.74 15.77
C GLY A 42 -6.21 -22.53 15.92
N ASP A 43 -6.07 -23.67 15.25
CA ASP A 43 -4.88 -24.52 15.31
C ASP A 43 -3.99 -24.39 14.06
N ASP A 44 -4.41 -23.56 13.09
CA ASP A 44 -3.67 -23.38 11.83
C ASP A 44 -2.56 -22.32 11.98
N THR A 45 -1.50 -22.50 11.21
CA THR A 45 -0.43 -21.51 11.04
C THR A 45 -0.66 -20.72 9.76
N ILE A 46 -0.64 -19.40 9.88
CA ILE A 46 -0.69 -18.50 8.72
C ILE A 46 0.70 -18.39 8.11
N VAL A 47 0.82 -18.52 6.79
CA VAL A 47 2.06 -18.26 6.06
C VAL A 47 1.83 -17.22 4.97
N GLU A 48 2.78 -16.28 4.81
CA GLU A 48 2.72 -15.30 3.72
C GLU A 48 4.11 -14.96 3.20
N PRO A 49 4.33 -15.00 1.88
CA PRO A 49 5.57 -14.54 1.27
C PRO A 49 5.54 -13.02 1.15
N THR A 50 6.24 -12.32 2.04
CA THR A 50 6.27 -10.85 2.04
C THR A 50 7.44 -10.30 2.83
N SER A 51 8.07 -9.25 2.31
CA SER A 51 9.13 -8.51 3.02
C SER A 51 8.65 -7.15 3.55
N GLY A 52 7.36 -6.84 3.35
CA GLY A 52 6.82 -5.51 3.56
C GLY A 52 5.83 -5.39 4.72
N ASN A 53 5.04 -4.34 4.64
CA ASN A 53 4.02 -3.98 5.63
C ASN A 53 2.92 -5.04 5.79
N THR A 54 2.66 -5.84 4.76
CA THR A 54 1.70 -6.95 4.84
C THR A 54 2.13 -7.96 5.90
N GLY A 55 3.41 -8.34 5.94
CA GLY A 55 3.93 -9.24 6.97
C GLY A 55 3.78 -8.68 8.39
N ILE A 56 4.00 -7.38 8.56
CA ILE A 56 3.79 -6.70 9.85
C ILE A 56 2.31 -6.74 10.25
N GLY A 57 1.40 -6.40 9.31
CA GLY A 57 -0.04 -6.44 9.57
C GLY A 57 -0.54 -7.84 9.93
N ILE A 58 -0.08 -8.88 9.19
CA ILE A 58 -0.43 -10.28 9.47
C ILE A 58 0.12 -10.74 10.82
N ALA A 59 1.38 -10.40 11.12
CA ALA A 59 2.00 -10.74 12.42
C ALA A 59 1.24 -10.07 13.58
N MET A 60 0.88 -8.80 13.44
CA MET A 60 0.11 -8.05 14.45
C MET A 60 -1.28 -8.65 14.69
N VAL A 61 -2.04 -8.90 13.62
CA VAL A 61 -3.40 -9.44 13.72
C VAL A 61 -3.35 -10.90 14.20
N GLY A 62 -2.40 -11.70 13.70
CA GLY A 62 -2.17 -13.07 14.15
C GLY A 62 -1.90 -13.12 15.65
N ALA A 63 -1.00 -12.29 16.16
CA ALA A 63 -0.72 -12.18 17.60
C ALA A 63 -1.98 -11.82 18.40
N ALA A 64 -2.77 -10.84 17.91
CA ALA A 64 -3.99 -10.40 18.58
C ALA A 64 -5.09 -11.48 18.61
N LYS A 65 -5.16 -12.34 17.59
CA LYS A 65 -6.15 -13.40 17.45
C LYS A 65 -5.65 -14.77 17.97
N GLY A 66 -4.35 -14.90 18.26
CA GLY A 66 -3.74 -16.12 18.81
C GLY A 66 -3.30 -17.14 17.75
N TYR A 67 -3.07 -16.72 16.53
CA TYR A 67 -2.53 -17.56 15.46
C TYR A 67 -1.00 -17.57 15.47
N ASP A 68 -0.42 -18.71 15.17
CA ASP A 68 0.97 -18.81 14.76
C ASP A 68 1.13 -18.21 13.35
N VAL A 69 2.16 -17.39 13.17
CA VAL A 69 2.44 -16.71 11.89
C VAL A 69 3.86 -17.00 11.45
N GLN A 70 4.02 -17.48 10.23
CA GLN A 70 5.31 -17.63 9.57
C GLN A 70 5.39 -16.72 8.37
N ILE A 71 6.40 -15.83 8.34
CA ILE A 71 6.68 -14.97 7.20
C ILE A 71 7.90 -15.49 6.46
N VAL A 72 7.73 -15.73 5.17
CA VAL A 72 8.83 -16.11 4.27
C VAL A 72 9.29 -14.88 3.51
N MET A 73 10.59 -14.55 3.58
CA MET A 73 11.09 -13.34 2.97
C MET A 73 12.54 -13.45 2.51
N PRO A 74 12.95 -12.68 1.46
CA PRO A 74 14.35 -12.61 1.05
C PRO A 74 15.25 -12.06 2.16
N ALA A 75 16.42 -12.70 2.32
CA ALA A 75 17.40 -12.32 3.33
C ALA A 75 17.99 -10.91 3.15
N SER A 76 17.88 -10.33 1.98
CA SER A 76 18.37 -8.98 1.63
C SER A 76 17.48 -7.83 2.09
N LYS A 77 16.23 -8.10 2.50
CA LYS A 77 15.24 -7.03 2.79
C LYS A 77 15.33 -6.50 4.22
N SER A 78 14.68 -5.36 4.47
CA SER A 78 14.74 -4.46 5.63
C SER A 78 14.89 -5.13 7.02
N PRO A 79 15.93 -4.84 7.78
CA PRO A 79 16.11 -5.34 9.14
C PRO A 79 15.07 -4.77 10.12
N GLU A 80 14.57 -3.53 9.92
CA GLU A 80 13.55 -2.91 10.76
C GLU A 80 12.26 -3.72 10.71
N ARG A 81 11.82 -4.06 9.50
CA ARG A 81 10.59 -4.84 9.31
C ARG A 81 10.68 -6.22 9.93
N ARG A 82 11.83 -6.89 9.81
CA ARG A 82 12.08 -8.18 10.49
C ARG A 82 11.91 -8.05 12.00
N SER A 83 12.53 -7.02 12.59
CA SER A 83 12.45 -6.78 14.03
C SER A 83 11.02 -6.52 14.49
N ILE A 84 10.22 -5.82 13.69
CA ILE A 84 8.81 -5.55 14.01
C ILE A 84 7.98 -6.83 13.94
N MET A 85 8.12 -7.63 12.86
CA MET A 85 7.41 -8.91 12.73
C MET A 85 7.74 -9.87 13.88
N GLN A 86 9.03 -10.00 14.23
CA GLN A 86 9.48 -10.81 15.36
C GLN A 86 8.97 -10.28 16.72
N ALA A 87 8.86 -8.97 16.88
CA ALA A 87 8.29 -8.37 18.11
C ALA A 87 6.81 -8.72 18.29
N TYR A 88 6.05 -8.93 17.20
CA TYR A 88 4.71 -9.47 17.24
C TYR A 88 4.65 -11.00 17.40
N GLY A 89 5.79 -11.69 17.42
CA GLY A 89 5.87 -13.13 17.62
C GLY A 89 5.85 -13.97 16.35
N ALA A 90 5.96 -13.34 15.17
CA ALA A 90 6.03 -14.11 13.92
C ALA A 90 7.40 -14.82 13.78
N ASP A 91 7.36 -16.05 13.29
CA ASP A 91 8.54 -16.77 12.84
C ASP A 91 8.95 -16.29 11.45
N LEU A 92 10.24 -16.04 11.26
CA LEU A 92 10.79 -15.60 9.98
C LEU A 92 11.62 -16.71 9.34
N GLU A 93 11.24 -17.12 8.14
CA GLU A 93 12.05 -17.96 7.27
C GLU A 93 12.70 -17.09 6.20
N LEU A 94 14.03 -16.98 6.25
CA LEU A 94 14.80 -16.18 5.31
C LEU A 94 15.28 -17.08 4.17
N VAL A 95 14.93 -16.68 2.94
CA VAL A 95 15.39 -17.39 1.73
C VAL A 95 16.50 -16.61 1.03
N GLU A 96 17.39 -17.34 0.39
CA GLU A 96 18.34 -16.76 -0.57
C GLU A 96 17.60 -16.49 -1.89
N GLY A 97 17.84 -15.32 -2.50
CA GLY A 97 17.19 -14.93 -3.74
C GLY A 97 16.18 -13.79 -3.57
N ASP A 98 15.08 -13.84 -4.33
CA ASP A 98 14.09 -12.79 -4.42
C ASP A 98 12.72 -13.18 -3.84
N ILE A 99 11.68 -12.38 -4.12
CA ILE A 99 10.33 -12.62 -3.63
C ILE A 99 9.69 -13.85 -4.28
N SER A 100 10.13 -14.26 -5.47
CA SER A 100 9.64 -15.46 -6.15
C SER A 100 10.09 -16.72 -5.39
N ASP A 101 11.35 -16.74 -4.91
CA ASP A 101 11.87 -17.85 -4.07
C ASP A 101 11.10 -17.92 -2.74
N ALA A 102 10.76 -16.77 -2.16
CA ALA A 102 9.94 -16.74 -0.96
C ALA A 102 8.51 -17.26 -1.21
N LYS A 103 7.94 -16.95 -2.38
CA LYS A 103 6.63 -17.45 -2.78
C LYS A 103 6.65 -18.97 -2.96
N ASP A 104 7.61 -19.51 -3.71
CA ASP A 104 7.74 -20.95 -3.92
C ASP A 104 7.88 -21.68 -2.58
N ARG A 105 8.64 -21.13 -1.65
CA ARG A 105 8.79 -21.70 -0.30
C ARG A 105 7.49 -21.65 0.52
N ALA A 106 6.71 -20.57 0.42
CA ALA A 106 5.42 -20.49 1.08
C ALA A 106 4.41 -21.51 0.49
N ASP A 107 4.42 -21.71 -0.83
CA ASP A 107 3.60 -22.73 -1.52
C ASP A 107 3.98 -24.16 -1.09
N GLU A 108 5.29 -24.44 -0.84
CA GLU A 108 5.74 -25.69 -0.23
C GLU A 108 5.18 -25.89 1.18
N LEU A 109 5.27 -24.87 2.04
CA LEU A 109 4.77 -24.93 3.42
C LEU A 109 3.25 -25.15 3.47
N GLU A 110 2.48 -24.50 2.60
CA GLU A 110 1.06 -24.75 2.44
C GLU A 110 0.79 -26.21 2.06
N THR A 111 1.52 -26.74 1.06
CA THR A 111 1.30 -28.10 0.54
C THR A 111 1.75 -29.18 1.51
N GLU A 112 2.91 -29.01 2.15
CA GLU A 112 3.56 -30.06 2.96
C GLU A 112 3.13 -30.04 4.43
N GLN A 113 2.83 -28.83 4.96
CA GLN A 113 2.50 -28.64 6.38
C GLN A 113 1.07 -28.20 6.62
N GLY A 114 0.31 -27.91 5.56
CA GLY A 114 -1.08 -27.47 5.68
C GLY A 114 -1.23 -26.06 6.22
N TYR A 115 -0.21 -25.22 6.05
CA TYR A 115 -0.29 -23.80 6.42
C TYR A 115 -1.28 -23.06 5.53
N VAL A 116 -1.82 -21.95 6.00
CA VAL A 116 -2.84 -21.17 5.29
C VAL A 116 -2.20 -19.89 4.73
N GLN A 117 -2.14 -19.76 3.41
CA GLN A 117 -1.72 -18.52 2.75
C GLN A 117 -2.89 -17.56 2.55
N LEU A 118 -2.70 -16.28 2.88
CA LEU A 118 -3.72 -15.24 2.68
C LEU A 118 -3.73 -14.65 1.27
N ARG A 119 -2.60 -14.74 0.52
CA ARG A 119 -2.48 -14.37 -0.89
C ARG A 119 -2.88 -12.93 -1.19
N GLN A 120 -2.13 -11.98 -0.64
CA GLN A 120 -2.45 -10.54 -0.68
C GLN A 120 -2.77 -9.98 -2.07
N PHE A 121 -2.22 -10.56 -3.14
CA PHE A 121 -2.44 -10.11 -4.52
C PHE A 121 -3.73 -10.62 -5.15
N ASP A 122 -4.24 -11.76 -4.67
CA ASP A 122 -5.41 -12.46 -5.25
C ASP A 122 -6.64 -12.38 -4.34
N ASN A 123 -6.46 -12.11 -3.06
CA ASN A 123 -7.53 -12.14 -2.07
C ASN A 123 -8.45 -10.92 -2.15
N ALA A 124 -9.69 -11.14 -2.55
CA ALA A 124 -10.71 -10.10 -2.68
C ALA A 124 -11.05 -9.37 -1.36
N ALA A 125 -10.68 -9.93 -0.20
CA ALA A 125 -10.84 -9.25 1.08
C ALA A 125 -9.91 -8.03 1.20
N ASN A 126 -8.79 -7.99 0.46
CA ASN A 126 -7.89 -6.85 0.42
C ASN A 126 -8.60 -5.59 -0.13
N PRO A 127 -9.06 -5.51 -1.39
CA PRO A 127 -9.79 -4.33 -1.85
C PRO A 127 -11.07 -4.08 -1.06
N ARG A 128 -11.74 -5.12 -0.59
CA ARG A 128 -12.94 -4.98 0.22
C ARG A 128 -12.67 -4.26 1.54
N SER A 129 -11.51 -4.48 2.17
CA SER A 129 -11.13 -3.79 3.40
C SER A 129 -11.14 -2.27 3.23
N HIS A 130 -10.63 -1.78 2.11
CA HIS A 130 -10.58 -0.35 1.81
C HIS A 130 -11.94 0.21 1.35
N TYR A 131 -12.72 -0.59 0.64
CA TYR A 131 -14.09 -0.22 0.26
C TYR A 131 -15.00 -0.03 1.48
N GLU A 132 -14.91 -0.94 2.46
CA GLU A 132 -15.78 -0.96 3.65
C GLU A 132 -15.25 -0.10 4.81
N SER A 133 -13.98 0.31 4.80
CA SER A 133 -13.41 1.11 5.88
C SER A 133 -12.76 2.41 5.41
N THR A 134 -11.69 2.36 4.63
CA THR A 134 -10.90 3.55 4.25
C THR A 134 -11.73 4.54 3.42
N GLY A 135 -12.49 4.06 2.44
CA GLY A 135 -13.37 4.89 1.62
C GLY A 135 -14.45 5.61 2.42
N PRO A 136 -15.24 4.92 3.27
CA PRO A 136 -16.19 5.56 4.17
C PRO A 136 -15.58 6.57 5.12
N GLU A 137 -14.39 6.27 5.69
CA GLU A 137 -13.68 7.22 6.55
C GLU A 137 -13.27 8.49 5.80
N ILE A 138 -12.83 8.38 4.54
CA ILE A 138 -12.50 9.55 3.71
C ILE A 138 -13.77 10.39 3.49
N LEU A 139 -14.89 9.77 3.12
CA LEU A 139 -16.18 10.47 2.93
C LEU A 139 -16.61 11.21 4.18
N ASP A 140 -16.49 10.58 5.36
CA ASP A 140 -16.83 11.22 6.64
C ASP A 140 -15.88 12.39 6.96
N GLN A 141 -14.59 12.25 6.69
CA GLN A 141 -13.57 13.25 6.99
C GLN A 141 -13.60 14.47 6.07
N VAL A 142 -13.99 14.33 4.80
CA VAL A 142 -14.12 15.46 3.87
C VAL A 142 -15.44 16.23 4.06
N GLY A 143 -16.43 15.60 4.71
CA GLY A 143 -17.74 16.21 4.96
C GLY A 143 -18.51 16.51 3.68
N ASP A 144 -18.98 17.75 3.53
CA ASP A 144 -19.79 18.17 2.38
C ASP A 144 -18.95 18.58 1.15
N ARG A 145 -17.61 18.44 1.19
CA ARG A 145 -16.75 18.77 0.04
C ARG A 145 -16.85 17.69 -1.03
N GLU A 146 -16.92 18.12 -2.28
CA GLU A 146 -16.75 17.25 -3.45
C GLU A 146 -15.26 16.86 -3.58
N ILE A 147 -15.01 15.63 -4.03
CA ILE A 147 -13.66 15.13 -4.30
C ILE A 147 -13.49 15.05 -5.81
N ASP A 148 -12.53 15.79 -6.36
CA ASP A 148 -12.23 15.82 -7.80
C ASP A 148 -11.36 14.66 -8.24
N ALA A 149 -10.38 14.25 -7.43
CA ALA A 149 -9.52 13.12 -7.76
C ALA A 149 -9.08 12.31 -6.54
N LEU A 150 -8.85 10.99 -6.78
CA LEU A 150 -8.09 10.09 -5.91
C LEU A 150 -6.80 9.73 -6.62
N VAL A 151 -5.65 9.95 -5.96
CA VAL A 151 -4.32 9.63 -6.48
C VAL A 151 -3.63 8.69 -5.52
N ALA A 152 -3.27 7.48 -5.97
CA ALA A 152 -2.72 6.48 -5.07
C ALA A 152 -1.72 5.53 -5.76
N GLY A 153 -0.61 5.23 -5.07
CA GLY A 153 0.39 4.26 -5.50
C GLY A 153 -0.16 2.83 -5.61
N VAL A 154 0.30 2.10 -6.61
CA VAL A 154 -0.17 0.73 -6.88
C VAL A 154 0.88 -0.31 -6.52
N GLY A 155 0.59 -1.12 -5.49
CA GLY A 155 1.25 -2.39 -5.20
C GLY A 155 0.30 -3.55 -5.52
N THR A 156 -0.45 -4.02 -4.52
CA THR A 156 -1.49 -5.06 -4.76
C THR A 156 -2.72 -4.55 -5.50
N GLY A 157 -2.88 -3.25 -5.68
CA GLY A 157 -4.07 -2.63 -6.27
C GLY A 157 -5.28 -2.55 -5.34
N GLY A 158 -5.26 -3.26 -4.20
CA GLY A 158 -6.43 -3.34 -3.31
C GLY A 158 -6.88 -2.00 -2.76
N THR A 159 -5.95 -1.11 -2.40
CA THR A 159 -6.29 0.19 -1.80
C THR A 159 -6.97 1.12 -2.81
N ILE A 160 -6.35 1.34 -3.98
CA ILE A 160 -6.93 2.22 -4.99
C ILE A 160 -8.27 1.70 -5.51
N THR A 161 -8.37 0.37 -5.72
CA THR A 161 -9.61 -0.28 -6.14
C THR A 161 -10.71 -0.11 -5.09
N GLY A 162 -10.42 -0.40 -3.82
CA GLY A 162 -11.41 -0.32 -2.75
C GLY A 162 -11.87 1.11 -2.51
N ILE A 163 -10.94 2.04 -2.30
CA ILE A 163 -11.25 3.46 -2.10
C ILE A 163 -11.94 4.03 -3.34
N GLY A 164 -11.36 3.80 -4.52
CA GLY A 164 -11.85 4.36 -5.79
C GLY A 164 -13.29 3.95 -6.09
N ARG A 165 -13.63 2.66 -5.92
CA ARG A 165 -15.03 2.20 -6.07
C ARG A 165 -15.97 2.90 -5.10
N ARG A 166 -15.56 3.05 -3.83
CA ARG A 166 -16.39 3.69 -2.83
C ARG A 166 -16.58 5.18 -3.07
N LEU A 167 -15.53 5.88 -3.49
CA LEU A 167 -15.60 7.31 -3.80
C LEU A 167 -16.38 7.57 -5.09
N ARG A 168 -16.22 6.74 -6.12
CA ARG A 168 -16.96 6.87 -7.39
C ARG A 168 -18.49 6.69 -7.21
N GLU A 169 -18.93 5.91 -6.24
CA GLU A 169 -20.35 5.82 -5.89
C GLU A 169 -20.91 7.14 -5.33
N ALA A 170 -20.08 7.89 -4.59
CA ALA A 170 -20.48 9.17 -4.02
C ALA A 170 -20.27 10.34 -5.00
N PHE A 171 -19.22 10.28 -5.79
CA PHE A 171 -18.78 11.28 -6.77
C PHE A 171 -18.56 10.61 -8.13
N PRO A 172 -19.59 10.46 -8.97
CA PRO A 172 -19.48 9.72 -10.24
C PRO A 172 -18.44 10.26 -11.22
N GLU A 173 -18.14 11.56 -11.14
CA GLU A 173 -17.18 12.25 -12.01
C GLU A 173 -15.74 12.30 -11.41
N ILE A 174 -15.51 11.69 -10.24
CA ILE A 174 -14.18 11.67 -9.62
C ILE A 174 -13.17 11.01 -10.54
N GLU A 175 -11.99 11.59 -10.66
CA GLU A 175 -10.88 11.00 -11.39
C GLU A 175 -10.07 10.07 -10.49
N ILE A 176 -9.79 8.84 -10.95
CA ILE A 176 -8.99 7.85 -10.23
C ILE A 176 -7.65 7.68 -10.95
N VAL A 177 -6.59 8.18 -10.34
CA VAL A 177 -5.24 8.18 -10.91
C VAL A 177 -4.36 7.20 -10.16
N ALA A 178 -3.87 6.18 -10.87
CA ALA A 178 -2.87 5.27 -10.34
C ALA A 178 -1.47 5.90 -10.39
N VAL A 179 -0.61 5.53 -9.44
CA VAL A 179 0.81 5.91 -9.46
C VAL A 179 1.66 4.67 -9.52
N GLU A 180 2.58 4.61 -10.48
CA GLU A 180 3.53 3.51 -10.64
C GLU A 180 4.97 4.01 -10.80
N PRO A 181 5.97 3.16 -10.46
CA PRO A 181 7.39 3.49 -10.66
C PRO A 181 7.79 3.54 -12.12
N ASP A 182 8.73 4.41 -12.47
CA ASP A 182 9.28 4.52 -13.83
C ASP A 182 10.03 3.26 -14.29
N ASP A 183 10.59 2.48 -13.37
CA ASP A 183 11.27 1.21 -13.64
C ASP A 183 10.32 -0.02 -13.61
N SER A 184 9.04 0.18 -13.29
CA SER A 184 8.02 -0.86 -13.23
C SER A 184 6.63 -0.35 -13.66
N ALA A 185 6.57 0.36 -14.82
CA ALA A 185 5.37 1.02 -15.36
C ALA A 185 4.46 0.04 -16.14
N VAL A 186 4.08 -1.07 -15.49
CA VAL A 186 3.34 -2.17 -16.14
C VAL A 186 1.87 -1.83 -16.44
N ILE A 187 1.26 -0.91 -15.68
CA ILE A 187 -0.12 -0.45 -15.94
C ILE A 187 -0.13 0.40 -17.21
N SER A 188 0.91 1.19 -17.42
CA SER A 188 1.12 1.98 -18.66
C SER A 188 1.55 1.12 -19.85
N GLY A 189 1.87 -0.16 -19.65
CA GLY A 189 2.17 -1.13 -20.70
C GLY A 189 3.66 -1.37 -20.96
N ASP A 190 4.53 -0.88 -20.09
CA ASP A 190 5.98 -1.10 -20.18
C ASP A 190 6.38 -2.40 -19.48
N GLU A 191 7.49 -2.99 -19.94
CA GLU A 191 8.11 -4.14 -19.27
C GLU A 191 8.89 -3.67 -18.03
N PRO A 192 8.79 -4.38 -16.90
CA PRO A 192 9.51 -3.98 -15.69
C PRO A 192 11.02 -4.14 -15.88
N THR A 193 11.79 -3.13 -15.49
CA THR A 193 13.25 -3.07 -15.60
C THR A 193 13.97 -3.04 -14.24
N GLY A 194 13.23 -2.82 -13.16
CA GLY A 194 13.77 -2.69 -11.80
C GLY A 194 12.75 -2.97 -10.71
N ASP A 195 13.19 -2.75 -9.47
CA ASP A 195 12.43 -2.86 -8.21
C ASP A 195 12.95 -1.78 -7.24
N SER A 196 12.84 -0.52 -7.65
CA SER A 196 13.37 0.63 -6.90
C SER A 196 12.47 1.04 -5.73
N PHE A 197 11.19 0.64 -5.74
CA PHE A 197 10.23 0.99 -4.71
C PHE A 197 9.95 -0.17 -3.74
N GLN A 198 9.77 0.18 -2.47
CA GLN A 198 9.25 -0.75 -1.49
C GLN A 198 7.72 -0.58 -1.38
N GLY A 199 6.96 -1.57 -1.87
CA GLY A 199 5.50 -1.63 -1.75
C GLY A 199 4.69 -1.09 -2.92
N MET A 200 5.34 -0.62 -3.98
CA MET A 200 4.75 -0.26 -5.28
C MET A 200 5.45 -1.02 -6.40
N GLY A 201 4.82 -1.09 -7.57
CA GLY A 201 5.42 -1.62 -8.78
C GLY A 201 5.82 -3.10 -8.68
N PRO A 202 4.88 -4.04 -8.47
CA PRO A 202 5.21 -5.46 -8.27
C PRO A 202 5.72 -6.16 -9.53
N GLY A 203 5.81 -5.47 -10.67
CA GLY A 203 6.24 -6.02 -11.95
C GLY A 203 5.14 -6.76 -12.72
N PHE A 204 3.91 -6.73 -12.24
CA PHE A 204 2.74 -7.33 -12.90
C PHE A 204 1.45 -6.61 -12.45
N ILE A 205 0.38 -6.76 -13.24
CA ILE A 205 -0.95 -6.28 -12.88
C ILE A 205 -1.60 -7.32 -11.97
N SER A 206 -1.85 -6.93 -10.72
CA SER A 206 -2.48 -7.79 -9.70
C SER A 206 -3.97 -8.00 -10.01
N PRO A 207 -4.54 -9.21 -9.77
CA PRO A 207 -5.98 -9.45 -9.85
C PRO A 207 -6.84 -8.55 -8.96
N ASN A 208 -6.27 -7.97 -7.91
CA ASN A 208 -6.97 -7.03 -7.03
C ASN A 208 -7.05 -5.60 -7.60
N LEU A 209 -6.33 -5.30 -8.67
CA LEU A 209 -6.40 -4.02 -9.35
C LEU A 209 -7.54 -4.03 -10.39
N ASP A 210 -8.52 -3.17 -10.20
CA ASP A 210 -9.55 -2.89 -11.18
C ASP A 210 -9.06 -1.83 -12.18
N THR A 211 -8.49 -2.29 -13.29
CA THR A 211 -7.93 -1.37 -14.31
C THR A 211 -9.01 -0.57 -15.03
N ASP A 212 -10.25 -1.07 -15.10
CA ASP A 212 -11.38 -0.35 -15.71
C ASP A 212 -11.85 0.83 -14.83
N LEU A 213 -11.43 0.86 -13.58
CA LEU A 213 -11.71 1.96 -12.65
C LEU A 213 -10.78 3.16 -12.86
N LEU A 214 -9.59 2.95 -13.41
CA LEU A 214 -8.55 3.96 -13.56
C LEU A 214 -8.87 4.89 -14.74
N ASP A 215 -8.76 6.20 -14.51
CA ASP A 215 -8.91 7.21 -15.55
C ASP A 215 -7.55 7.63 -16.12
N ASP A 216 -6.49 7.61 -15.29
CA ASP A 216 -5.14 7.95 -15.70
C ASP A 216 -4.08 7.23 -14.85
N VAL A 217 -2.81 7.31 -15.30
CA VAL A 217 -1.65 6.75 -14.59
C VAL A 217 -0.52 7.77 -14.58
N ASP A 218 -0.03 8.12 -13.41
CA ASP A 218 1.16 8.98 -13.24
C ASP A 218 2.38 8.11 -12.94
N ILE A 219 3.50 8.40 -13.60
CA ILE A 219 4.76 7.67 -13.47
C ILE A 219 5.75 8.52 -12.68
N VAL A 220 6.29 7.96 -11.58
CA VAL A 220 7.19 8.67 -10.67
C VAL A 220 8.50 7.89 -10.49
N SER A 221 9.63 8.60 -10.58
CA SER A 221 10.94 8.01 -10.28
C SER A 221 11.16 7.85 -8.76
N ALA A 222 12.02 6.89 -8.37
CA ALA A 222 12.40 6.71 -6.98
C ALA A 222 13.08 7.96 -6.41
N ASP A 223 13.96 8.59 -7.18
CA ASP A 223 14.70 9.78 -6.76
C ASP A 223 13.76 10.97 -6.45
N ASP A 224 12.75 11.20 -7.29
CA ASP A 224 11.77 12.27 -7.10
C ASP A 224 10.84 11.96 -5.90
N ALA A 225 10.42 10.72 -5.75
CA ALA A 225 9.62 10.27 -4.60
C ALA A 225 10.37 10.48 -3.27
N GLU A 226 11.66 10.12 -3.22
CA GLU A 226 12.51 10.31 -2.04
C GLU A 226 12.78 11.79 -1.76
N ALA A 227 12.96 12.61 -2.80
CA ALA A 227 13.08 14.05 -2.64
C ALA A 227 11.80 14.65 -2.03
N GLU A 228 10.62 14.19 -2.46
CA GLU A 228 9.35 14.61 -1.90
C GLU A 228 9.17 14.13 -0.45
N CYS A 229 9.62 12.90 -0.08
CA CYS A 229 9.65 12.46 1.31
C CYS A 229 10.49 13.39 2.19
N ARG A 230 11.70 13.75 1.74
CA ARG A 230 12.58 14.68 2.46
C ARG A 230 11.94 16.07 2.63
N ARG A 231 11.26 16.57 1.60
CA ARG A 231 10.50 17.83 1.66
C ARG A 231 9.36 17.74 2.70
N LEU A 232 8.52 16.71 2.64
CA LEU A 232 7.42 16.50 3.58
C LEU A 232 7.89 16.48 5.04
N VAL A 233 9.02 15.82 5.30
CA VAL A 233 9.60 15.78 6.65
C VAL A 233 10.12 17.15 7.08
N SER A 234 10.90 17.82 6.23
CA SER A 234 11.61 19.06 6.62
C SER A 234 10.73 20.30 6.63
N GLU A 235 9.72 20.35 5.77
CA GLU A 235 8.86 21.53 5.60
C GLU A 235 7.49 21.37 6.26
N GLU A 236 6.95 20.17 6.29
CA GLU A 236 5.60 19.91 6.85
C GLU A 236 5.61 19.07 8.13
N GLY A 237 6.75 18.48 8.50
CA GLY A 237 6.88 17.64 9.69
C GLY A 237 6.16 16.28 9.56
N ILE A 238 5.92 15.82 8.33
CA ILE A 238 5.22 14.56 8.05
C ILE A 238 6.24 13.49 7.64
N PHE A 239 6.49 12.53 8.53
CA PHE A 239 7.49 11.49 8.35
C PHE A 239 6.88 10.26 7.66
N VAL A 240 7.07 10.14 6.35
CA VAL A 240 6.43 9.14 5.49
C VAL A 240 7.45 8.29 4.72
N GLY A 241 7.00 7.12 4.25
CA GLY A 241 7.79 6.25 3.39
C GLY A 241 7.74 6.64 1.91
N GLN A 242 8.60 6.00 1.11
CA GLN A 242 8.86 6.28 -0.30
C GLN A 242 7.59 6.32 -1.17
N SER A 243 6.71 5.34 -1.04
CA SER A 243 5.45 5.29 -1.79
C SER A 243 4.48 6.44 -1.45
N SER A 244 4.59 7.03 -0.25
CA SER A 244 3.82 8.20 0.13
C SER A 244 4.36 9.46 -0.56
N GLY A 245 5.68 9.58 -0.70
CA GLY A 245 6.31 10.64 -1.49
C GLY A 245 5.86 10.59 -2.95
N ALA A 246 5.90 9.41 -3.58
CA ALA A 246 5.41 9.22 -4.94
C ALA A 246 3.93 9.61 -5.08
N SER A 247 3.08 9.13 -4.18
CA SER A 247 1.65 9.45 -4.21
C SER A 247 1.37 10.95 -4.02
N ASN A 248 2.15 11.63 -3.16
CA ASN A 248 2.01 13.07 -2.94
C ASN A 248 2.49 13.89 -4.15
N LEU A 249 3.61 13.48 -4.77
CA LEU A 249 4.11 14.16 -5.98
C LEU A 249 3.10 14.05 -7.12
N ALA A 250 2.59 12.86 -7.39
CA ALA A 250 1.55 12.64 -8.39
C ALA A 250 0.27 13.42 -8.06
N ALA A 251 -0.13 13.51 -6.79
CA ALA A 251 -1.27 14.32 -6.38
C ALA A 251 -1.07 15.82 -6.68
N LYS A 252 0.16 16.33 -6.60
CA LYS A 252 0.49 17.71 -7.03
C LYS A 252 0.34 17.88 -8.54
N HIS A 253 0.83 16.93 -9.35
CA HIS A 253 0.68 16.97 -10.80
C HIS A 253 -0.81 17.00 -11.21
N VAL A 254 -1.62 16.14 -10.58
CA VAL A 254 -3.07 16.11 -10.84
C VAL A 254 -3.75 17.40 -10.39
N ALA A 255 -3.40 17.93 -9.23
CA ALA A 255 -3.96 19.18 -8.71
C ALA A 255 -3.63 20.39 -9.61
N GLU A 256 -2.37 20.49 -10.10
CA GLU A 256 -1.96 21.52 -11.06
C GLU A 256 -2.77 21.44 -12.35
N ARG A 257 -2.89 20.23 -12.92
CA ARG A 257 -3.67 19.99 -14.14
C ARG A 257 -5.14 20.38 -13.96
N LEU A 258 -5.78 19.98 -12.87
CA LEU A 258 -7.18 20.31 -12.60
C LEU A 258 -7.40 21.82 -12.51
N VAL A 259 -6.50 22.56 -11.88
CA VAL A 259 -6.55 24.04 -11.85
C VAL A 259 -6.40 24.64 -13.24
N GLU A 260 -5.44 24.13 -14.04
CA GLU A 260 -5.22 24.56 -15.43
C GLU A 260 -6.43 24.27 -16.33
N ASP A 261 -7.14 23.16 -16.10
CA ASP A 261 -8.35 22.77 -16.81
C ASP A 261 -9.60 23.56 -16.35
N GLY A 262 -9.44 24.41 -15.32
CA GLY A 262 -10.44 25.36 -14.87
C GLY A 262 -11.38 24.84 -13.78
N HIS A 263 -10.98 23.80 -13.04
CA HIS A 263 -11.67 23.40 -11.82
C HIS A 263 -11.51 24.48 -10.74
N ASP A 264 -12.59 24.78 -10.03
CA ASP A 264 -12.60 25.79 -8.96
C ASP A 264 -12.28 25.13 -7.62
N GLU A 265 -11.12 25.41 -7.05
CA GLU A 265 -10.61 24.87 -5.77
C GLU A 265 -10.69 23.33 -5.67
N PRO A 266 -10.14 22.55 -6.65
CA PRO A 266 -10.25 21.10 -6.65
C PRO A 266 -9.66 20.47 -5.40
N LEU A 267 -10.33 19.40 -4.90
CA LEU A 267 -9.88 18.57 -3.80
C LEU A 267 -9.33 17.25 -4.32
N VAL A 268 -8.04 17.05 -4.16
CA VAL A 268 -7.34 15.80 -4.49
C VAL A 268 -7.07 15.01 -3.21
N ILE A 269 -7.51 13.76 -3.18
CA ILE A 269 -7.21 12.82 -2.09
C ILE A 269 -6.01 11.98 -2.47
N THR A 270 -5.06 11.85 -1.55
CA THR A 270 -3.95 10.89 -1.68
C THR A 270 -3.82 10.03 -0.42
N VAL A 271 -2.94 9.01 -0.46
CA VAL A 271 -2.74 8.08 0.66
C VAL A 271 -1.29 8.12 1.11
N PHE A 272 -1.07 8.31 2.42
CA PHE A 272 0.22 8.15 3.08
C PHE A 272 0.26 6.80 3.78
N TRP A 273 0.98 5.87 3.15
CA TRP A 273 0.89 4.44 3.37
C TRP A 273 1.44 3.95 4.71
N ASP A 274 2.61 4.49 5.09
CA ASP A 274 3.35 4.10 6.28
C ASP A 274 4.26 5.23 6.78
N SER A 275 5.02 4.95 7.85
CA SER A 275 5.97 5.90 8.45
C SER A 275 7.37 5.76 7.84
N GLY A 276 8.08 6.88 7.71
CA GLY A 276 9.48 6.96 7.29
C GLY A 276 10.46 6.19 8.18
N GLU A 277 10.09 5.87 9.42
CA GLU A 277 10.89 5.05 10.33
C GLU A 277 11.29 3.69 9.74
N ARG A 278 10.50 3.16 8.80
CA ARG A 278 10.74 1.88 8.12
C ARG A 278 11.78 1.96 7.01
N TYR A 279 12.31 3.16 6.75
CA TYR A 279 13.23 3.46 5.67
C TYR A 279 14.53 4.11 6.14
N VAL A 280 14.75 4.22 7.46
CA VAL A 280 15.97 4.85 8.02
C VAL A 280 17.24 4.14 7.58
N SER A 281 17.23 2.81 7.50
CA SER A 281 18.40 2.04 7.05
C SER A 281 18.65 2.08 5.55
N THR A 282 17.73 2.63 4.74
CA THR A 282 17.93 2.74 3.28
C THR A 282 18.82 3.91 2.89
N GLY A 283 19.07 4.85 3.80
CA GLY A 283 19.77 6.09 3.52
C GLY A 283 18.91 7.19 2.88
N MET A 284 17.60 6.95 2.65
CA MET A 284 16.69 7.89 2.01
C MET A 284 16.66 9.27 2.70
N PHE A 285 16.88 9.30 4.02
CA PHE A 285 16.86 10.53 4.83
C PHE A 285 18.27 11.01 5.23
N ASP A 286 19.35 10.40 4.70
CA ASP A 286 20.69 10.85 4.98
C ASP A 286 20.90 12.26 4.40
N THR A 287 21.43 13.16 5.21
CA THR A 287 21.84 14.49 4.76
C THR A 287 23.32 14.42 4.36
N GLU A 288 23.65 14.89 3.15
CA GLU A 288 25.05 15.04 2.71
C GLU A 288 25.89 15.91 3.67
#